data_1f58d0e4e09146b8502661513c8a061b
#
_entry.id   1f58d0e4e09146b8502661513c8a061b
#
_cell.length_a   1.000
_cell.length_b   1.000
_cell.length_c   1.000
_cell.angle_alpha   90.00
_cell.angle_beta   90.00
_cell.angle_gamma   90.00
#
_symmetry.space_group_name_H-M   'P 1'
#
loop_
_entity.id
_entity.type
_entity.pdbx_description
1 polymer ?
#
loop_
_entity_poly.entity_id
_entity_poly.type
_entity_poly.pdbx_seq_one_letter_code
_entity_poly.pdbx_strand_id
1 'polypeptide(L)'
;MNRPQEIRHECLLQLYGSKEIPISAAHIRKVARRQGFDYSEQEIRDALFFLRGQGLCELVRDEGTGETRHRITSEGMLEWEGNGE
;
A
#
# COMPACT_ATOMS: atom_id res chain seq x y z
N MET A 1 15.95 -2.80 -8.91
CA MET A 1 14.48 -2.75 -8.76
C MET A 1 13.94 -1.69 -9.70
N ASN A 2 12.91 -2.01 -10.51
CA ASN A 2 12.33 -1.00 -11.40
C ASN A 2 11.31 -0.13 -10.64
N ARG A 3 10.84 0.94 -11.29
CA ARG A 3 9.95 1.90 -10.62
C ARG A 3 8.65 1.27 -10.10
N PRO A 4 7.91 0.44 -10.86
CA PRO A 4 6.71 -0.20 -10.32
C PRO A 4 6.99 -1.07 -9.10
N GLN A 5 8.11 -1.79 -9.09
CA GLN A 5 8.50 -2.62 -7.95
C GLN A 5 8.81 -1.77 -6.72
N GLU A 6 9.49 -0.63 -6.91
CA GLU A 6 9.78 0.30 -5.83
C GLU A 6 8.49 0.81 -5.20
N ILE A 7 7.53 1.17 -6.04
CA ILE A 7 6.26 1.71 -5.55
C ILE A 7 5.48 0.65 -4.79
N ARG A 8 5.47 -0.59 -5.29
CA ARG A 8 4.82 -1.70 -4.58
C ARG A 8 5.49 -1.97 -3.24
N HIS A 9 6.81 -1.90 -3.21
CA HIS A 9 7.58 -2.07 -1.98
C HIS A 9 7.21 -0.99 -0.96
N GLU A 10 7.16 0.27 -1.42
CA GLU A 10 6.79 1.39 -0.54
C GLU A 10 5.36 1.25 -0.03
N CYS A 11 4.43 0.83 -0.89
CA CYS A 11 3.05 0.62 -0.48
C CYS A 11 2.97 -0.47 0.59
N LEU A 12 3.64 -1.58 0.36
CA LEU A 12 3.61 -2.69 1.31
C LEU A 12 4.26 -2.31 2.64
N LEU A 13 5.34 -1.54 2.59
CA LEU A 13 5.99 -1.01 3.78
C LEU A 13 5.01 -0.18 4.62
N GLN A 14 4.30 0.74 3.98
CA GLN A 14 3.35 1.59 4.69
C GLN A 14 2.15 0.81 5.21
N LEU A 15 1.67 -0.14 4.43
CA LEU A 15 0.57 -1.01 4.85
C LEU A 15 0.98 -1.84 6.07
N TYR A 16 2.19 -2.38 6.04
CA TYR A 16 2.71 -3.15 7.17
C TYR A 16 2.83 -2.28 8.42
N GLY A 17 3.32 -1.06 8.26
CA GLY A 17 3.45 -0.13 9.38
C GLY A 17 2.11 0.28 9.98
N SER A 18 1.06 0.32 9.17
CA SER A 18 -0.28 0.68 9.63
C SER A 18 -1.06 -0.50 10.20
N LYS A 19 -0.64 -1.71 9.89
CA LYS A 19 -1.24 -2.95 10.38
C LYS A 19 -2.73 -3.02 10.10
N GLU A 20 -3.57 -3.00 11.13
CA GLU A 20 -5.01 -3.15 10.98
C GLU A 20 -5.72 -1.86 10.56
N ILE A 21 -5.00 -0.75 10.53
CA ILE A 21 -5.60 0.55 10.18
C ILE A 21 -5.57 0.72 8.67
N PRO A 22 -6.71 0.83 8.01
CA PRO A 22 -6.73 1.04 6.54
C PRO A 22 -6.20 2.44 6.20
N ILE A 23 -5.45 2.52 5.10
CA ILE A 23 -4.91 3.80 4.63
C ILE A 23 -5.26 4.02 3.17
N SER A 24 -5.41 5.29 2.78
CA SER A 24 -5.79 5.64 1.41
C SER A 24 -4.57 5.79 0.51
N ALA A 25 -4.80 5.73 -0.80
CA ALA A 25 -3.75 5.95 -1.77
C ALA A 25 -3.16 7.36 -1.61
N ALA A 26 -4.01 8.35 -1.33
CA ALA A 26 -3.55 9.72 -1.13
C ALA A 26 -2.64 9.83 0.09
N HIS A 27 -2.95 9.10 1.15
CA HIS A 27 -2.12 9.07 2.35
C HIS A 27 -0.75 8.45 2.04
N ILE A 28 -0.74 7.33 1.32
CA ILE A 28 0.50 6.64 0.95
C ILE A 28 1.38 7.58 0.13
N ARG A 29 0.79 8.27 -0.85
CA ARG A 29 1.51 9.22 -1.68
C ARG A 29 2.13 10.34 -0.84
N LYS A 30 1.35 10.88 0.09
CA LYS A 30 1.80 11.97 0.96
C LYS A 30 2.98 11.57 1.82
N VAL A 31 2.93 10.37 2.41
CA VAL A 31 4.03 9.85 3.24
C VAL A 31 5.27 9.60 2.38
N ALA A 32 5.09 9.02 1.19
CA ALA A 32 6.20 8.78 0.27
C ALA A 32 6.87 10.08 -0.14
N ARG A 33 6.08 11.13 -0.39
CA ARG A 33 6.61 12.44 -0.76
C ARG A 33 7.49 13.03 0.34
N ARG A 34 7.13 12.82 1.60
CA ARG A 34 7.95 13.27 2.72
C ARG A 34 9.31 12.59 2.77
N GLN A 35 9.39 11.40 2.18
CA GLN A 35 10.65 10.64 2.12
C GLN A 35 11.42 10.93 0.84
N GLY A 36 10.94 11.84 0.01
CA GLY A 36 11.61 12.22 -1.22
C GLY A 36 11.18 11.47 -2.45
N PHE A 37 10.13 10.66 -2.38
CA PHE A 37 9.60 9.92 -3.52
C PHE A 37 8.50 10.71 -4.21
N ASP A 38 8.63 10.88 -5.52
CA ASP A 38 7.64 11.62 -6.32
C ASP A 38 6.77 10.65 -7.12
N TYR A 39 5.95 9.89 -6.40
CA TYR A 39 5.01 8.96 -7.03
C TYR A 39 3.66 9.65 -7.21
N SER A 40 3.01 9.41 -8.36
CA SER A 40 1.68 9.92 -8.60
C SER A 40 0.65 9.05 -7.86
N GLU A 41 -0.54 9.61 -7.66
CA GLU A 41 -1.60 8.84 -7.02
C GLU A 41 -1.99 7.64 -7.87
N GLN A 42 -1.98 7.81 -9.21
CA GLN A 42 -2.31 6.70 -10.11
C GLN A 42 -1.29 5.57 -10.00
N GLU A 43 0.00 5.92 -9.89
CA GLU A 43 1.03 4.92 -9.70
C GLU A 43 0.84 4.15 -8.39
N ILE A 44 0.44 4.85 -7.33
CA ILE A 44 0.14 4.22 -6.05
C ILE A 44 -1.07 3.30 -6.18
N ARG A 45 -2.13 3.75 -6.86
CA ARG A 45 -3.33 2.93 -7.07
C ARG A 45 -3.03 1.67 -7.87
N ASP A 46 -2.19 1.79 -8.89
CA ASP A 46 -1.78 0.64 -9.70
C ASP A 46 -1.02 -0.38 -8.84
N ALA A 47 -0.13 0.12 -7.98
CA ALA A 47 0.63 -0.73 -7.07
C ALA A 47 -0.30 -1.46 -6.09
N LEU A 48 -1.27 -0.74 -5.52
CA LEU A 48 -2.23 -1.33 -4.60
C LEU A 48 -3.10 -2.37 -5.30
N PHE A 49 -3.50 -2.09 -6.53
CA PHE A 49 -4.27 -3.06 -7.32
C PHE A 49 -3.49 -4.35 -7.52
N PHE A 50 -2.19 -4.22 -7.84
CA PHE A 50 -1.32 -5.37 -8.01
C PHE A 50 -1.20 -6.17 -6.70
N LEU A 51 -0.93 -5.48 -5.61
CA LEU A 51 -0.80 -6.13 -4.29
C LEU A 51 -2.09 -6.82 -3.87
N ARG A 52 -3.23 -6.19 -4.15
CA ARG A 52 -4.53 -6.76 -3.87
C ARG A 52 -4.76 -8.03 -4.69
N GLY A 53 -4.35 -8.00 -5.95
CA GLY A 53 -4.47 -9.17 -6.82
C GLY A 53 -3.64 -10.35 -6.32
N GLN A 54 -2.59 -10.08 -5.56
CA GLN A 54 -1.76 -11.13 -4.96
C GLN A 54 -2.21 -11.50 -3.55
N GLY A 55 -3.30 -10.91 -3.08
CA GLY A 55 -3.82 -11.21 -1.75
C GLY A 55 -3.04 -10.59 -0.61
N LEU A 56 -2.14 -9.63 -0.90
CA LEU A 56 -1.28 -9.04 0.12
C LEU A 56 -1.93 -7.87 0.85
N CYS A 57 -2.96 -7.29 0.24
CA CYS A 57 -3.77 -6.26 0.90
C CYS A 57 -5.22 -6.41 0.44
N GLU A 58 -6.13 -5.74 1.14
CA GLU A 58 -7.54 -5.78 0.80
C GLU A 58 -8.13 -4.38 0.76
N LEU A 59 -9.16 -4.23 -0.06
CA LEU A 59 -9.87 -2.97 -0.21
C LEU A 59 -10.89 -2.84 0.92
N VAL A 60 -10.87 -1.69 1.59
CA VAL A 60 -11.84 -1.36 2.64
C VAL A 60 -12.54 -0.08 2.24
N ARG A 61 -13.87 -0.11 2.20
CA ARG A 61 -14.64 1.08 1.86
C ARG A 61 -15.18 1.72 3.14
N ASP A 62 -14.98 3.02 3.26
CA ASP A 62 -15.56 3.79 4.36
C ASP A 62 -17.02 4.04 4.04
N GLU A 63 -17.91 3.50 4.87
CA GLU A 63 -19.35 3.62 4.65
C GLU A 63 -19.86 5.06 4.76
N GLY A 64 -19.20 5.87 5.58
CA GLY A 64 -19.62 7.24 5.79
C GLY A 64 -19.30 8.16 4.62
N THR A 65 -18.12 8.01 4.02
CA THR A 65 -17.64 8.90 2.96
C THR A 65 -17.60 8.25 1.58
N GLY A 66 -17.68 6.92 1.53
CA GLY A 66 -17.50 6.18 0.28
C GLY A 66 -16.04 6.09 -0.15
N GLU A 67 -15.13 6.63 0.65
CA GLU A 67 -13.70 6.61 0.34
C GLU A 67 -13.16 5.19 0.44
N THR A 68 -12.28 4.83 -0.50
CA THR A 68 -11.64 3.52 -0.49
C THR A 68 -10.27 3.61 0.18
N ARG A 69 -9.97 2.61 1.01
CA ARG A 69 -8.70 2.49 1.69
C ARG A 69 -8.21 1.06 1.55
N HIS A 70 -6.98 0.82 1.93
CA HIS A 70 -6.40 -0.52 1.87
C HIS A 70 -5.80 -0.90 3.21
N ARG A 71 -5.87 -2.18 3.52
CA ARG A 71 -5.33 -2.74 4.76
C ARG A 71 -4.53 -3.98 4.41
N ILE A 72 -3.43 -4.20 5.11
CA ILE A 72 -2.60 -5.38 4.87
C ILE A 72 -3.33 -6.63 5.33
N THR A 73 -3.11 -7.74 4.61
CA THR A 73 -3.64 -9.05 4.98
C THR A 73 -2.58 -9.83 5.76
N SER A 74 -2.98 -10.99 6.29
CA SER A 74 -2.02 -11.88 6.94
C SER A 74 -0.94 -12.31 5.96
N GLU A 75 -1.33 -12.61 4.73
CA GLU A 75 -0.38 -12.97 3.67
C GLU A 75 0.57 -11.82 3.37
N GLY A 76 0.05 -10.58 3.38
CA GLY A 76 0.90 -9.41 3.17
C GLY A 76 1.92 -9.23 4.28
N MET A 77 1.52 -9.48 5.51
CA MET A 77 2.44 -9.40 6.65
C MET A 77 3.55 -10.44 6.54
N LEU A 78 3.17 -11.66 6.18
CA LEU A 78 4.14 -12.75 6.02
C LEU A 78 5.09 -12.46 4.87
N GLU A 79 4.58 -11.93 3.76
CA GLU A 79 5.39 -11.58 2.61
C GLU A 79 6.41 -10.52 2.99
N TRP A 80 5.99 -9.49 3.69
CA TRP A 80 6.88 -8.43 4.14
C TRP A 80 7.95 -8.96 5.07
N GLU A 81 7.56 -9.76 6.05
CA GLU A 81 8.48 -10.31 7.03
C GLU A 81 9.48 -11.26 6.40
N GLY A 82 9.04 -12.07 5.43
CA GLY A 82 9.92 -12.98 4.72
C GLY A 82 10.92 -12.27 3.82
N ASN A 83 10.53 -11.13 3.26
CA ASN A 83 11.40 -10.36 2.37
C ASN A 83 12.23 -9.33 3.10
N GLY A 84 11.95 -9.10 4.37
CA GLY A 84 12.65 -8.12 5.19
C GLY A 84 13.92 -8.62 5.83
N GLU A 85 14.30 -9.84 5.54
CA GLU A 85 15.50 -10.46 6.12
C GLU A 85 16.75 -10.15 5.33
#